data_0a8efe97180ea1f14dc5d897bf482efb
#
_entry.id   0a8efe97180ea1f14dc5d897bf482efb
#
_cell.length_a   1.000
_cell.length_b   1.000
_cell.length_c   1.000
_cell.angle_alpha   90.00
_cell.angle_beta   90.00
_cell.angle_gamma   90.00
#
_symmetry.space_group_name_H-M   'P 1'
#
loop_
_entity.id
_entity.type
_entity.pdbx_description
1 polymer ?
#
loop_
_entity_poly.entity_id
_entity_poly.type
_entity_poly.pdbx_seq_one_letter_code
_entity_poly.pdbx_strand_id
1 'polypeptide(L)'
;QIGGGAREVVSVAAQLASEIGGAASALLLGGPGLTSAAEGLSTAGATSVVVAEHEALSEYNPEAYLPVVVNHLRSGNFKALIFSASSLGKDLAPRAAAALDVPLGSDVTGMEVQDGVPLFTRPVYSGKAFTRFLIDVDPVIVTIRPNVFPVGDYDSKIQVSKFIPDVDSETW
;
A
#
# COMPACT_ATOMS: atom_id res chain seq x y z
N GLN A 1 3.32 11.20 -13.42
CA GLN A 1 4.55 10.57 -12.91
C GLN A 1 4.29 10.08 -11.48
N ILE A 2 4.68 8.83 -11.18
CA ILE A 2 4.55 8.27 -9.85
C ILE A 2 5.56 8.95 -8.91
N GLY A 3 5.07 9.43 -7.77
CA GLY A 3 5.89 10.12 -6.77
C GLY A 3 6.83 9.17 -6.01
N GLY A 4 7.90 9.72 -5.41
CA GLY A 4 8.89 8.96 -4.65
C GLY A 4 8.28 8.12 -3.52
N GLY A 5 7.26 8.63 -2.83
CA GLY A 5 6.59 7.90 -1.75
C GLY A 5 5.87 6.62 -2.21
N ALA A 6 5.33 6.58 -3.43
CA ALA A 6 4.72 5.36 -3.97
C ALA A 6 5.79 4.30 -4.29
N ARG A 7 6.95 4.72 -4.83
CA ARG A 7 8.07 3.81 -5.10
C ARG A 7 8.65 3.24 -3.79
N GLU A 8 8.75 4.05 -2.76
CA GLU A 8 9.19 3.63 -1.42
C GLU A 8 8.27 2.55 -0.84
N VAL A 9 6.94 2.76 -0.90
CA VAL A 9 5.93 1.78 -0.46
C VAL A 9 6.08 0.45 -1.21
N VAL A 10 6.24 0.51 -2.53
CA VAL A 10 6.43 -0.69 -3.36
C VAL A 10 7.72 -1.43 -2.99
N SER A 11 8.81 -0.71 -2.74
CA SER A 11 10.08 -1.32 -2.34
C SER A 11 10.00 -2.01 -0.98
N VAL A 12 9.29 -1.41 -0.01
CA VAL A 12 9.02 -2.06 1.29
C VAL A 12 8.15 -3.31 1.10
N ALA A 13 7.12 -3.23 0.25
CA ALA A 13 6.29 -4.40 -0.06
C ALA A 13 7.09 -5.51 -0.75
N ALA A 14 8.01 -5.18 -1.66
CA ALA A 14 8.87 -6.14 -2.33
C ALA A 14 9.86 -6.81 -1.37
N GLN A 15 10.45 -6.03 -0.46
CA GLN A 15 11.31 -6.57 0.60
C GLN A 15 10.52 -7.53 1.49
N LEU A 16 9.39 -7.11 2.03
CA LEU A 16 8.54 -7.96 2.87
C LEU A 16 8.15 -9.25 2.13
N ALA A 17 7.69 -9.13 0.90
CA ALA A 17 7.28 -10.27 0.09
C ALA A 17 8.42 -11.26 -0.13
N SER A 18 9.65 -10.79 -0.39
CA SER A 18 10.82 -11.67 -0.57
C SER A 18 11.16 -12.45 0.71
N GLU A 19 10.98 -11.84 1.87
CA GLU A 19 11.32 -12.45 3.17
C GLU A 19 10.25 -13.45 3.66
N ILE A 20 8.97 -13.26 3.27
CA ILE A 20 7.87 -14.18 3.65
C ILE A 20 7.45 -15.14 2.52
N GLY A 21 8.14 -15.13 1.38
CA GLY A 21 7.88 -16.05 0.25
C GLY A 21 6.67 -15.65 -0.60
N GLY A 22 6.49 -14.36 -0.85
CA GLY A 22 5.40 -13.80 -1.66
C GLY A 22 5.86 -12.96 -2.85
N ALA A 23 4.95 -12.15 -3.38
CA ALA A 23 5.19 -11.19 -4.45
C ALA A 23 4.52 -9.84 -4.12
N ALA A 24 5.15 -8.74 -4.55
CA ALA A 24 4.61 -7.41 -4.36
C ALA A 24 3.71 -7.03 -5.53
N SER A 25 2.48 -6.67 -5.22
CA SER A 25 1.52 -6.08 -6.16
C SER A 25 1.22 -4.65 -5.77
N ALA A 26 1.19 -3.73 -6.74
CA ALA A 26 0.77 -2.36 -6.50
C ALA A 26 -0.67 -2.15 -6.98
N LEU A 27 -1.48 -1.47 -6.18
CA LEU A 27 -2.80 -0.97 -6.58
C LEU A 27 -2.71 0.53 -6.81
N LEU A 28 -2.93 0.97 -8.04
CA LEU A 28 -3.00 2.37 -8.43
C LEU A 28 -4.46 2.78 -8.62
N LEU A 29 -4.85 3.87 -7.96
CA LEU A 29 -6.18 4.47 -8.09
C LEU A 29 -6.05 5.89 -8.61
N GLY A 30 -6.89 6.26 -9.57
CA GLY A 30 -6.92 7.62 -10.09
C GLY A 30 -7.81 7.80 -11.30
N GLY A 31 -7.77 9.02 -11.84
CA GLY A 31 -8.46 9.37 -13.08
C GLY A 31 -7.88 8.71 -14.32
N PRO A 32 -8.52 8.92 -15.49
CA PRO A 32 -8.09 8.36 -16.76
C PRO A 32 -6.64 8.71 -17.11
N GLY A 33 -5.90 7.75 -17.71
CA GLY A 33 -4.51 7.91 -18.13
C GLY A 33 -3.45 7.47 -17.13
N LEU A 34 -3.87 6.93 -15.98
CA LEU A 34 -2.97 6.47 -14.92
C LEU A 34 -2.14 5.24 -15.34
N THR A 35 -2.66 4.42 -16.23
CA THR A 35 -2.00 3.19 -16.71
C THR A 35 -0.57 3.44 -17.22
N SER A 36 -0.33 4.56 -17.89
CA SER A 36 1.01 4.93 -18.41
C SER A 36 2.05 5.12 -17.30
N ALA A 37 1.62 5.37 -16.07
CA ALA A 37 2.51 5.53 -14.93
C ALA A 37 2.91 4.19 -14.29
N ALA A 38 2.18 3.11 -14.55
CA ALA A 38 2.35 1.82 -13.89
C ALA A 38 3.73 1.20 -14.10
N GLU A 39 4.30 1.34 -15.32
CA GLU A 39 5.60 0.77 -15.69
C GLU A 39 6.74 1.28 -14.81
N GLY A 40 6.65 2.50 -14.31
CA GLY A 40 7.63 3.10 -13.41
C GLY A 40 7.75 2.42 -12.03
N LEU A 41 6.87 1.46 -11.70
CA LEU A 41 6.93 0.69 -10.47
C LEU A 41 7.74 -0.61 -10.59
N SER A 42 8.10 -1.05 -11.79
CA SER A 42 8.94 -2.23 -12.01
C SER A 42 10.29 -2.10 -11.30
N THR A 43 10.92 -0.95 -11.42
CA THR A 43 12.22 -0.66 -10.78
C THR A 43 12.13 -0.51 -9.26
N ALA A 44 10.92 -0.37 -8.70
CA ALA A 44 10.70 -0.36 -7.26
C ALA A 44 10.39 -1.75 -6.67
N GLY A 45 10.29 -2.80 -7.51
CA GLY A 45 10.12 -4.19 -7.09
C GLY A 45 8.70 -4.75 -7.24
N ALA A 46 7.75 -4.01 -7.83
CA ALA A 46 6.46 -4.57 -8.15
C ALA A 46 6.58 -5.67 -9.22
N THR A 47 5.92 -6.79 -9.00
CA THR A 47 5.79 -7.86 -10.00
C THR A 47 4.47 -7.74 -10.77
N SER A 48 3.49 -7.09 -10.17
CA SER A 48 2.21 -6.77 -10.81
C SER A 48 1.71 -5.39 -10.38
N VAL A 49 0.99 -4.73 -11.29
CA VAL A 49 0.26 -3.49 -10.98
C VAL A 49 -1.18 -3.64 -11.44
N VAL A 50 -2.08 -3.38 -10.54
CA VAL A 50 -3.51 -3.30 -10.83
C VAL A 50 -3.91 -1.83 -10.87
N VAL A 51 -4.48 -1.39 -11.98
CA VAL A 51 -4.86 0.00 -12.19
C VAL A 51 -6.37 0.12 -12.17
N ALA A 52 -6.88 0.89 -11.21
CA ALA A 52 -8.28 1.27 -11.11
C ALA A 52 -8.45 2.72 -11.61
N GLU A 53 -8.94 2.87 -12.84
CA GLU A 53 -9.19 4.17 -13.45
C GLU A 53 -10.67 4.48 -13.53
N HIS A 54 -11.05 5.62 -12.95
CA HIS A 54 -12.41 6.16 -13.05
C HIS A 54 -12.39 7.67 -12.80
N GLU A 55 -13.29 8.45 -13.44
CA GLU A 55 -13.38 9.89 -13.23
C GLU A 55 -13.57 10.28 -11.77
N ALA A 56 -14.38 9.54 -11.00
CA ALA A 56 -14.60 9.74 -9.57
C ALA A 56 -13.33 9.53 -8.71
N LEU A 57 -12.27 8.94 -9.27
CA LEU A 57 -10.98 8.78 -8.61
C LEU A 57 -9.95 9.84 -9.03
N SER A 58 -10.34 10.84 -9.84
CA SER A 58 -9.44 11.90 -10.30
C SER A 58 -8.94 12.77 -9.16
N GLU A 59 -9.78 13.00 -8.16
CA GLU A 59 -9.43 13.64 -6.91
C GLU A 59 -9.68 12.68 -5.75
N TYR A 60 -8.92 12.87 -4.66
CA TYR A 60 -9.06 12.01 -3.50
C TYR A 60 -10.41 12.25 -2.82
N ASN A 61 -11.23 11.20 -2.80
CA ASN A 61 -12.46 11.12 -2.03
C ASN A 61 -12.47 9.76 -1.32
N PRO A 62 -12.50 9.72 0.03
CA PRO A 62 -12.42 8.45 0.77
C PRO A 62 -13.60 7.52 0.46
N GLU A 63 -14.79 8.05 0.18
CA GLU A 63 -15.97 7.25 -0.17
C GLU A 63 -15.80 6.53 -1.51
N ALA A 64 -15.07 7.14 -2.48
CA ALA A 64 -14.75 6.51 -3.76
C ALA A 64 -13.56 5.53 -3.65
N TYR A 65 -12.53 5.91 -2.91
CA TYR A 65 -11.28 5.12 -2.81
C TYR A 65 -11.43 3.87 -1.94
N LEU A 66 -12.14 3.99 -0.81
CA LEU A 66 -12.27 2.91 0.17
C LEU A 66 -12.89 1.63 -0.40
N PRO A 67 -14.03 1.67 -1.11
CA PRO A 67 -14.62 0.47 -1.69
C PRO A 67 -13.70 -0.24 -2.67
N VAL A 68 -12.95 0.52 -3.49
CA VAL A 68 -12.01 -0.03 -4.46
C VAL A 68 -10.89 -0.81 -3.75
N VAL A 69 -10.30 -0.22 -2.71
CA VAL A 69 -9.24 -0.86 -1.91
C VAL A 69 -9.76 -2.11 -1.20
N VAL A 70 -10.90 -2.00 -0.51
CA VAL A 70 -11.47 -3.10 0.28
C VAL A 70 -11.90 -4.25 -0.63
N ASN A 71 -12.57 -3.98 -1.74
CA ASN A 71 -13.00 -5.01 -2.68
C ASN A 71 -11.82 -5.71 -3.34
N HIS A 72 -10.77 -4.94 -3.71
CA HIS A 72 -9.55 -5.53 -4.24
C HIS A 72 -8.88 -6.48 -3.23
N LEU A 73 -8.76 -6.08 -1.96
CA LEU A 73 -8.18 -6.93 -0.92
C LEU A 73 -9.02 -8.20 -0.67
N ARG A 74 -10.34 -8.06 -0.64
CA ARG A 74 -11.25 -9.22 -0.47
C ARG A 74 -11.25 -10.18 -1.64
N SER A 75 -10.94 -9.72 -2.85
CA SER A 75 -10.88 -10.56 -4.06
C SER A 75 -9.60 -11.38 -4.18
N GLY A 76 -8.57 -11.06 -3.39
CA GLY A 76 -7.25 -11.71 -3.41
C GLY A 76 -6.84 -12.27 -2.05
N ASN A 77 -5.79 -13.05 -2.05
CA ASN A 77 -5.19 -13.60 -0.83
C ASN A 77 -3.97 -12.74 -0.40
N PHE A 78 -4.22 -11.48 -0.12
CA PHE A 78 -3.17 -10.55 0.30
C PHE A 78 -2.81 -10.75 1.77
N LYS A 79 -1.50 -10.83 2.05
CA LYS A 79 -0.95 -10.96 3.40
C LYS A 79 -0.67 -9.61 4.07
N ALA A 80 -0.44 -8.59 3.26
CA ALA A 80 -0.18 -7.24 3.76
C ALA A 80 -0.70 -6.17 2.82
N LEU A 81 -1.06 -5.01 3.37
CA LEU A 81 -1.36 -3.78 2.66
C LEU A 81 -0.53 -2.65 3.27
N ILE A 82 0.30 -2.03 2.45
CA ILE A 82 1.22 -0.98 2.88
C ILE A 82 0.83 0.33 2.22
N PHE A 83 0.65 1.37 3.03
CA PHE A 83 0.41 2.74 2.59
C PHE A 83 1.61 3.64 2.93
N SER A 84 1.77 4.72 2.18
CA SER A 84 2.58 5.85 2.67
C SER A 84 1.82 6.62 3.75
N ALA A 85 2.48 7.04 4.82
CA ALA A 85 1.89 7.91 5.84
C ALA A 85 1.77 9.39 5.37
N SER A 86 1.45 9.59 4.08
CA SER A 86 1.03 10.87 3.49
C SER A 86 -0.34 11.30 4.03
N SER A 87 -0.82 12.49 3.68
CA SER A 87 -2.16 12.96 4.07
C SER A 87 -3.26 11.98 3.63
N LEU A 88 -3.19 11.50 2.36
CA LEU A 88 -4.11 10.49 1.84
C LEU A 88 -4.02 9.17 2.60
N GLY A 89 -2.80 8.65 2.80
CA GLY A 89 -2.65 7.35 3.45
C GLY A 89 -3.02 7.37 4.94
N LYS A 90 -2.82 8.51 5.62
CA LYS A 90 -3.26 8.69 7.02
C LYS A 90 -4.78 8.72 7.17
N ASP A 91 -5.52 9.10 6.12
CA ASP A 91 -6.98 9.05 6.11
C ASP A 91 -7.50 7.69 5.61
N LEU A 92 -6.96 7.17 4.51
CA LEU A 92 -7.48 5.95 3.87
C LEU A 92 -7.12 4.67 4.63
N ALA A 93 -5.91 4.56 5.17
CA ALA A 93 -5.46 3.33 5.85
C ALA A 93 -6.30 2.95 7.07
N PRO A 94 -6.64 3.86 8.01
CA PRO A 94 -7.50 3.51 9.13
C PRO A 94 -8.94 3.16 8.70
N ARG A 95 -9.45 3.77 7.64
CA ARG A 95 -10.75 3.42 7.07
C ARG A 95 -10.73 2.00 6.48
N ALA A 96 -9.66 1.64 5.75
CA ALA A 96 -9.49 0.30 5.20
C ALA A 96 -9.34 -0.75 6.32
N ALA A 97 -8.56 -0.46 7.36
CA ALA A 97 -8.39 -1.33 8.51
C ALA A 97 -9.73 -1.57 9.24
N ALA A 98 -10.51 -0.52 9.47
CA ALA A 98 -11.83 -0.63 10.09
C ALA A 98 -12.82 -1.42 9.22
N ALA A 99 -12.83 -1.21 7.89
CA ALA A 99 -13.73 -1.93 6.98
C ALA A 99 -13.38 -3.42 6.84
N LEU A 100 -12.14 -3.80 7.14
CA LEU A 100 -11.64 -5.18 7.12
C LEU A 100 -11.62 -5.81 8.52
N ASP A 101 -11.95 -5.06 9.56
CA ASP A 101 -11.92 -5.47 10.97
C ASP A 101 -10.53 -5.99 11.41
N VAL A 102 -9.48 -5.27 11.02
CA VAL A 102 -8.08 -5.59 11.37
C VAL A 102 -7.38 -4.38 11.99
N PRO A 103 -6.35 -4.59 12.83
CA PRO A 103 -5.58 -3.50 13.41
C PRO A 103 -4.72 -2.78 12.37
N LEU A 104 -4.40 -1.51 12.65
CA LEU A 104 -3.50 -0.67 11.85
C LEU A 104 -2.19 -0.41 12.59
N GLY A 105 -1.07 -0.75 11.94
CA GLY A 105 0.26 -0.29 12.34
C GLY A 105 0.59 1.06 11.70
N SER A 106 0.51 2.16 12.45
CA SER A 106 0.69 3.49 11.87
C SER A 106 2.11 4.03 12.04
N ASP A 107 2.56 4.80 11.00
CA ASP A 107 3.79 5.60 11.02
C ASP A 107 5.07 4.78 11.28
N VAL A 108 5.16 3.63 10.63
CA VAL A 108 6.28 2.69 10.71
C VAL A 108 7.54 3.31 10.14
N THR A 109 8.66 3.15 10.85
CA THR A 109 10.00 3.63 10.45
C THR A 109 11.04 2.53 10.35
N GLY A 110 10.68 1.29 10.68
CA GLY A 110 11.54 0.11 10.52
C GLY A 110 10.69 -1.14 10.36
N MET A 111 11.21 -2.08 9.56
CA MET A 111 10.60 -3.38 9.33
C MET A 111 11.71 -4.43 9.29
N GLU A 112 11.50 -5.55 9.92
CA GLU A 112 12.33 -6.75 9.86
C GLU A 112 11.43 -7.98 9.92
N VAL A 113 11.89 -9.10 9.42
CA VAL A 113 11.18 -10.39 9.51
C VAL A 113 11.97 -11.33 10.41
N GLN A 114 11.31 -11.86 11.43
CA GLN A 114 11.88 -12.86 12.34
C GLN A 114 11.01 -14.12 12.29
N ASP A 115 11.60 -15.25 11.95
CA ASP A 115 10.89 -16.54 11.83
C ASP A 115 9.64 -16.49 10.93
N GLY A 116 9.70 -15.69 9.84
CA GLY A 116 8.60 -15.50 8.90
C GLY A 116 7.52 -14.51 9.37
N VAL A 117 7.70 -13.86 10.53
CA VAL A 117 6.76 -12.89 11.09
C VAL A 117 7.32 -11.48 10.95
N PRO A 118 6.58 -10.55 10.30
CA PRO A 118 7.01 -9.17 10.18
C PRO A 118 6.90 -8.44 11.54
N LEU A 119 8.01 -7.81 11.92
CA LEU A 119 8.13 -6.93 13.08
C LEU A 119 8.30 -5.50 12.59
N PHE A 120 7.48 -4.62 13.11
CA PHE A 120 7.47 -3.21 12.76
C PHE A 120 7.99 -2.35 13.91
N THR A 121 8.70 -1.30 13.57
CA THR A 121 9.19 -0.30 14.52
C THR A 121 8.59 1.06 14.22
N ARG A 122 8.12 1.77 15.24
CA ARG A 122 7.71 3.17 15.12
C ARG A 122 8.18 4.00 16.29
N PRO A 123 8.47 5.28 16.11
CA PRO A 123 8.76 6.19 17.21
C PRO A 123 7.46 6.54 17.96
N VAL A 124 7.60 6.72 19.25
CA VAL A 124 6.56 7.22 20.15
C VAL A 124 7.12 8.35 21.01
N TYR A 125 6.24 9.11 21.66
CA TYR A 125 6.62 10.28 22.48
C TYR A 125 7.53 11.26 21.72
N SER A 126 7.12 11.65 20.51
CA SER A 126 7.91 12.55 19.65
C SER A 126 9.32 12.06 19.34
N GLY A 127 9.49 10.75 19.21
CA GLY A 127 10.79 10.13 18.87
C GLY A 127 11.71 9.86 20.06
N LYS A 128 11.24 10.08 21.31
CA LYS A 128 12.04 9.80 22.53
C LYS A 128 12.14 8.31 22.84
N ALA A 129 11.22 7.50 22.30
CA ALA A 129 11.23 6.05 22.44
C ALA A 129 10.78 5.40 21.14
N PHE A 130 11.07 4.10 20.97
CA PHE A 130 10.63 3.29 19.85
C PHE A 130 9.82 2.11 20.38
N THR A 131 8.70 1.83 19.73
CA THR A 131 7.91 0.63 19.99
C THR A 131 8.13 -0.34 18.84
N ARG A 132 8.41 -1.60 19.17
CA ARG A 132 8.38 -2.73 18.25
C ARG A 132 7.09 -3.50 18.46
N PHE A 133 6.44 -3.90 17.39
CA PHE A 133 5.17 -4.62 17.43
C PHE A 133 5.03 -5.54 16.21
N LEU A 134 4.20 -6.56 16.37
CA LEU A 134 3.70 -7.40 15.29
C LEU A 134 2.18 -7.26 15.18
N ILE A 135 1.63 -7.65 14.04
CA ILE A 135 0.20 -7.77 13.79
C ILE A 135 -0.05 -9.23 13.41
N ASP A 136 -0.77 -9.94 14.25
CA ASP A 136 -1.02 -11.39 14.12
C ASP A 136 -2.40 -11.65 13.49
N VAL A 137 -2.68 -10.94 12.40
CA VAL A 137 -3.87 -11.15 11.57
C VAL A 137 -3.54 -10.84 10.10
N ASP A 138 -4.27 -11.47 9.18
CA ASP A 138 -4.19 -11.23 7.75
C ASP A 138 -5.43 -10.45 7.25
N PRO A 139 -5.24 -9.45 6.40
CA PRO A 139 -3.98 -8.84 6.00
C PRO A 139 -3.39 -7.93 7.09
N VAL A 140 -2.08 -7.90 7.19
CA VAL A 140 -1.37 -6.87 7.97
C VAL A 140 -1.55 -5.52 7.29
N ILE A 141 -2.07 -4.51 7.98
CA ILE A 141 -2.20 -3.15 7.43
C ILE A 141 -1.25 -2.21 8.17
N VAL A 142 -0.37 -1.54 7.40
CA VAL A 142 0.57 -0.56 7.94
C VAL A 142 0.66 0.70 7.09
N THR A 143 0.98 1.84 7.72
CA THR A 143 1.48 3.01 7.02
C THR A 143 2.96 3.19 7.31
N ILE A 144 3.77 3.44 6.30
CA ILE A 144 5.20 3.74 6.45
C ILE A 144 5.45 5.24 6.39
N ARG A 145 6.37 5.73 7.22
CA ARG A 145 6.76 7.14 7.20
C ARG A 145 7.49 7.48 5.91
N PRO A 146 7.08 8.54 5.16
CA PRO A 146 7.76 8.94 3.93
C PRO A 146 9.23 9.31 4.15
N ASN A 147 10.06 9.02 3.15
CA ASN A 147 11.49 9.31 3.11
C ASN A 147 12.33 8.63 4.21
N VAL A 148 11.90 7.47 4.68
CA VAL A 148 12.62 6.68 5.70
C VAL A 148 13.17 5.39 5.11
N PHE A 149 12.44 4.75 4.22
CA PHE A 149 12.87 3.50 3.61
C PHE A 149 13.56 3.75 2.26
N PRO A 150 14.65 3.05 1.96
CA PRO A 150 15.29 3.20 0.67
C PRO A 150 14.38 2.68 -0.45
N VAL A 151 14.40 3.36 -1.58
CA VAL A 151 13.83 2.81 -2.81
C VAL A 151 14.85 1.83 -3.38
N GLY A 152 14.44 0.58 -3.53
CA GLY A 152 15.26 -0.45 -4.15
C GLY A 152 15.44 -0.21 -5.65
N ASP A 153 16.44 -0.85 -6.23
CA ASP A 153 16.66 -0.91 -7.68
C ASP A 153 16.47 -2.36 -8.13
N TYR A 154 15.29 -2.64 -8.64
CA TYR A 154 14.87 -3.97 -9.08
C TYR A 154 14.79 -4.02 -10.60
N ASP A 155 15.13 -5.18 -11.17
CA ASP A 155 14.88 -5.49 -12.58
C ASP A 155 13.72 -6.49 -12.67
N SER A 156 12.51 -5.98 -12.41
CA SER A 156 11.29 -6.80 -12.38
C SER A 156 10.52 -6.68 -13.70
N LYS A 157 10.13 -7.83 -14.26
CA LYS A 157 9.10 -7.84 -15.30
C LYS A 157 7.75 -7.62 -14.63
N ILE A 158 7.08 -6.55 -15.03
CA ILE A 158 5.80 -6.15 -14.44
C ILE A 158 4.62 -6.65 -15.30
N GLN A 159 3.60 -7.17 -14.66
CA GLN A 159 2.31 -7.41 -15.27
C GLN A 159 1.36 -6.27 -14.90
N VAL A 160 0.86 -5.57 -15.90
CA VAL A 160 -0.11 -4.49 -15.69
C VAL A 160 -1.50 -4.98 -16.09
N SER A 161 -2.43 -4.90 -15.18
CA SER A 161 -3.85 -5.15 -15.41
C SER A 161 -4.66 -3.91 -15.07
N LYS A 162 -5.78 -3.74 -15.74
CA LYS A 162 -6.68 -2.60 -15.54
C LYS A 162 -8.10 -3.09 -15.30
N PHE A 163 -8.81 -2.45 -14.38
CA PHE A 163 -10.24 -2.59 -14.26
C PHE A 163 -10.90 -1.22 -14.04
N ILE A 164 -12.16 -1.15 -14.41
CA ILE A 164 -13.00 0.01 -14.12
C ILE A 164 -13.75 -0.33 -12.82
N PRO A 165 -13.47 0.37 -11.72
CA PRO A 165 -14.17 0.10 -10.48
C PRO A 165 -15.65 0.52 -10.58
N ASP A 166 -16.50 -0.25 -9.95
CA ASP A 166 -17.89 0.14 -9.73
C ASP A 166 -17.90 1.17 -8.59
N VAL A 167 -17.91 2.43 -8.96
CA VAL A 167 -17.93 3.57 -8.04
C VAL A 167 -19.25 4.29 -8.28
N ASP A 168 -20.13 4.28 -7.29
CA ASP A 168 -21.38 5.00 -7.36
C ASP A 168 -21.10 6.52 -7.36
N SER A 169 -21.30 7.15 -8.53
CA SER A 169 -21.06 8.57 -8.73
C SER A 169 -22.18 9.46 -8.16
N GLU A 170 -23.26 8.87 -7.65
CA GLU A 170 -24.41 9.62 -7.10
C GLU A 170 -24.28 9.85 -5.57
N THR A 171 -23.23 9.34 -4.93
CA THR A 171 -23.09 9.35 -3.46
C THR A 171 -22.27 10.54 -2.92
N TRP A 172 -21.89 11.54 -3.78
CA TRP A 172 -21.14 12.73 -3.38
C TRP A 172 -21.70 14.03 -3.88
#